data_bc88b4a9caee44c581050517d1874560
#
_entry.id   bc88b4a9caee44c581050517d1874560
#
_cell.length_a   1.000
_cell.length_b   1.000
_cell.length_c   1.000
_cell.angle_alpha   90.00
_cell.angle_beta   90.00
_cell.angle_gamma   90.00
#
_symmetry.space_group_name_H-M   'P 1'
#
loop_
_entity.id
_entity.type
_entity.pdbx_description
1 polymer ?
#
loop_
_entity_poly.entity_id
_entity_poly.type
_entity_poly.pdbx_seq_one_letter_code
_entity_poly.pdbx_strand_id
1 'polypeptide(L)'
;MIGRNISALVAAQVATKAINLLVSVALVRWLGVHELGRYAYVLAFCFPFGALADFGLATLAIRDVSREPAQAPRVIAVVRRTALTLATAASAAMVGLALLLGHDTAIVAAIGLGGLASVVSALTMPSLVLLTAQERMDRLALQRVTGAVLSSAITLGVLLAGGGVIALLAGSLAVSTLMWLFARALAGAAGPAPAVPAGAGVVLLRRAVPFGLLMAGFALYYRVDMVMLEWLAGPGELGRYAAAYRFLDAIIALAASLGGPLFPRLSSVAVSAPGEARRLLEAGWRPLLALGLPLTVGTVLVAGDLVALLFGPEFAGAAPLLRLLILGALPLFWVNVANHALIAGDRVWPLVGIYALSVLVNVVGNVALVPHWGAAGSAVATVVCEWLNLFLVVRLLRGAFGMTVTAAGLWRYLAATGAMLPVLLLAHALGVLVAIALAATAYAVTLWALGYTRSADHLAVKRLLAQ
;
A
#
# COMPACT_ATOMS: atom_id res chain seq x y z
N MET A 1 14.35 -7.97 -27.81
CA MET A 1 15.01 -7.69 -26.52
C MET A 1 14.04 -7.11 -25.48
N ILE A 2 13.15 -6.19 -25.82
CA ILE A 2 12.20 -5.53 -24.90
C ILE A 2 11.28 -6.53 -24.17
N GLY A 3 10.67 -7.49 -24.88
CA GLY A 3 9.77 -8.47 -24.27
C GLY A 3 10.43 -9.40 -23.22
N ARG A 4 11.70 -9.78 -23.44
CA ARG A 4 12.46 -10.62 -22.51
C ARG A 4 12.85 -9.86 -21.24
N ASN A 5 13.05 -8.56 -21.33
CA ASN A 5 13.35 -7.70 -20.17
C ASN A 5 12.10 -7.44 -19.32
N ILE A 6 10.93 -7.29 -19.97
CA ILE A 6 9.64 -7.12 -19.28
C ILE A 6 9.27 -8.39 -18.50
N SER A 7 9.39 -9.57 -19.13
CA SER A 7 9.09 -10.84 -18.43
C SER A 7 10.01 -11.11 -17.25
N ALA A 8 11.31 -10.80 -17.37
CA ALA A 8 12.27 -10.90 -16.27
C ALA A 8 11.93 -9.92 -15.10
N LEU A 9 11.51 -8.71 -15.43
CA LEU A 9 11.10 -7.72 -14.43
C LEU A 9 9.84 -8.15 -13.67
N VAL A 10 8.85 -8.68 -14.39
CA VAL A 10 7.62 -9.22 -13.80
C VAL A 10 7.93 -10.43 -12.91
N ALA A 11 8.76 -11.36 -13.38
CA ALA A 11 9.19 -12.53 -12.59
C ALA A 11 9.93 -12.10 -11.31
N ALA A 12 10.83 -11.10 -11.40
CA ALA A 12 11.53 -10.55 -10.24
C ALA A 12 10.55 -9.90 -9.24
N GLN A 13 9.54 -9.16 -9.71
CA GLN A 13 8.52 -8.58 -8.84
C GLN A 13 7.67 -9.64 -8.14
N VAL A 14 7.26 -10.68 -8.84
CA VAL A 14 6.50 -11.80 -8.26
C VAL A 14 7.34 -12.53 -7.21
N ALA A 15 8.60 -12.84 -7.52
CA ALA A 15 9.52 -13.46 -6.58
C ALA A 15 9.73 -12.61 -5.32
N THR A 16 9.93 -11.29 -5.49
CA THR A 16 10.08 -10.36 -4.37
C THR A 16 8.84 -10.34 -3.48
N LYS A 17 7.64 -10.33 -4.06
CA LYS A 17 6.38 -10.36 -3.29
C LYS A 17 6.20 -11.69 -2.55
N ALA A 18 6.57 -12.81 -3.16
CA ALA A 18 6.53 -14.13 -2.52
C ALA A 18 7.51 -14.19 -1.32
N ILE A 19 8.74 -13.71 -1.49
CA ILE A 19 9.73 -13.62 -0.41
C ILE A 19 9.20 -12.75 0.74
N ASN A 20 8.68 -11.57 0.44
CA ASN A 20 8.13 -10.67 1.46
C ASN A 20 6.94 -11.28 2.21
N LEU A 21 6.10 -12.06 1.52
CA LEU A 21 5.00 -12.79 2.16
C LEU A 21 5.53 -13.85 3.13
N LEU A 22 6.50 -14.67 2.71
CA LEU A 22 7.11 -15.70 3.54
C LEU A 22 7.78 -15.08 4.78
N VAL A 23 8.54 -14.00 4.61
CA VAL A 23 9.16 -13.27 5.72
C VAL A 23 8.11 -12.68 6.66
N SER A 24 7.00 -12.16 6.12
CA SER A 24 5.88 -11.65 6.92
C SER A 24 5.25 -12.73 7.77
N VAL A 25 5.07 -13.95 7.22
CA VAL A 25 4.55 -15.10 7.97
C VAL A 25 5.54 -15.53 9.06
N ALA A 26 6.82 -15.62 8.73
CA ALA A 26 7.87 -15.93 9.71
C ALA A 26 7.89 -14.91 10.86
N LEU A 27 7.81 -13.62 10.54
CA LEU A 27 7.78 -12.53 11.50
C LEU A 27 6.58 -12.66 12.46
N VAL A 28 5.38 -12.92 11.95
CA VAL A 28 4.18 -13.10 12.76
C VAL A 28 4.35 -14.28 13.73
N ARG A 29 4.79 -15.45 13.22
CA ARG A 29 4.98 -16.65 14.03
C ARG A 29 6.05 -16.51 15.11
N TRP A 30 7.12 -15.77 14.80
CA TRP A 30 8.28 -15.66 15.69
C TRP A 30 8.08 -14.66 16.83
N LEU A 31 7.44 -13.53 16.52
CA LEU A 31 7.18 -12.50 17.50
C LEU A 31 6.08 -12.88 18.51
N GLY A 32 5.10 -13.69 18.08
CA GLY A 32 3.90 -13.93 18.86
C GLY A 32 2.99 -12.70 18.92
N VAL A 33 1.84 -12.82 19.57
CA VAL A 33 0.76 -11.81 19.50
C VAL A 33 1.19 -10.47 20.09
N HIS A 34 1.77 -10.43 21.28
CA HIS A 34 2.11 -9.18 21.98
C HIS A 34 3.23 -8.38 21.30
N GLU A 35 4.34 -9.05 20.96
CA GLU A 35 5.47 -8.37 20.30
C GLU A 35 5.13 -7.96 18.86
N LEU A 36 4.28 -8.74 18.18
CA LEU A 36 3.72 -8.32 16.88
C LEU A 36 2.89 -7.04 17.03
N GLY A 37 2.09 -6.92 18.09
CA GLY A 37 1.34 -5.71 18.40
C GLY A 37 2.25 -4.51 18.60
N ARG A 38 3.26 -4.62 19.46
CA ARG A 38 4.26 -3.57 19.68
C ARG A 38 4.98 -3.16 18.38
N TYR A 39 5.39 -4.15 17.59
CA TYR A 39 6.04 -3.91 16.30
C TYR A 39 5.09 -3.18 15.33
N ALA A 40 3.84 -3.64 15.22
CA ALA A 40 2.83 -3.02 14.38
C ALA A 40 2.50 -1.59 14.82
N TYR A 41 2.43 -1.35 16.14
CA TYR A 41 2.26 -0.02 16.70
C TYR A 41 3.36 0.94 16.25
N VAL A 42 4.63 0.56 16.46
CA VAL A 42 5.75 1.42 16.08
C VAL A 42 5.74 1.73 14.60
N LEU A 43 5.48 0.74 13.75
CA LEU A 43 5.38 0.96 12.31
C LEU A 43 4.20 1.88 11.95
N ALA A 44 3.02 1.66 12.55
CA ALA A 44 1.83 2.48 12.32
C ALA A 44 2.05 3.93 12.80
N PHE A 45 2.70 4.10 13.94
CA PHE A 45 3.04 5.42 14.48
C PHE A 45 4.05 6.17 13.59
N CYS A 46 5.08 5.48 13.08
CA CYS A 46 6.10 6.09 12.21
C CYS A 46 5.58 6.43 10.81
N PHE A 47 4.60 5.70 10.29
CA PHE A 47 4.18 5.77 8.89
C PHE A 47 3.69 7.16 8.44
N PRO A 48 2.81 7.88 9.17
CA PRO A 48 2.40 9.25 8.81
C PRO A 48 3.55 10.25 8.82
N PHE A 49 4.50 10.11 9.75
CA PHE A 49 5.67 10.99 9.81
C PHE A 49 6.62 10.75 8.62
N GLY A 50 6.74 9.51 8.13
CA GLY A 50 7.45 9.18 6.90
C GLY A 50 6.82 9.84 5.67
N ALA A 51 5.49 9.87 5.57
CA ALA A 51 4.78 10.58 4.52
C ALA A 51 4.98 12.10 4.58
N LEU A 52 5.04 12.68 5.79
CA LEU A 52 5.38 14.09 6.00
C LEU A 52 6.83 14.39 5.61
N ALA A 53 7.76 13.45 5.79
CA ALA A 53 9.15 13.61 5.40
C ALA A 53 9.34 13.67 3.86
N ASP A 54 8.56 12.91 3.09
CA ASP A 54 8.53 12.98 1.62
C ASP A 54 7.72 14.18 1.12
N PHE A 55 6.56 14.44 1.70
CA PHE A 55 5.63 15.54 1.37
C PHE A 55 5.40 15.76 -0.14
N GLY A 56 5.49 14.69 -0.95
CA GLY A 56 5.33 14.77 -2.40
C GLY A 56 6.51 15.37 -3.16
N LEU A 57 7.65 15.60 -2.48
CA LEU A 57 8.85 16.18 -3.08
C LEU A 57 9.41 15.30 -4.20
N ALA A 58 9.39 13.98 -4.02
CA ALA A 58 9.88 13.04 -5.03
C ALA A 58 9.12 13.20 -6.35
N THR A 59 7.79 13.26 -6.31
CA THR A 59 6.94 13.41 -7.50
C THR A 59 7.21 14.70 -8.25
N LEU A 60 7.31 15.83 -7.53
CA LEU A 60 7.63 17.12 -8.14
C LEU A 60 9.03 17.13 -8.74
N ALA A 61 10.02 16.60 -8.01
CA ALA A 61 11.39 16.57 -8.46
C ALA A 61 11.57 15.73 -9.72
N ILE A 62 10.95 14.55 -9.79
CA ILE A 62 10.95 13.71 -11.00
C ILE A 62 10.41 14.52 -12.19
N ARG A 63 9.25 15.17 -12.02
CA ARG A 63 8.64 15.98 -13.08
C ARG A 63 9.57 17.12 -13.54
N ASP A 64 10.14 17.87 -12.59
CA ASP A 64 10.96 19.04 -12.91
C ASP A 64 12.28 18.62 -13.59
N VAL A 65 12.94 17.55 -13.11
CA VAL A 65 14.17 17.01 -13.72
C VAL A 65 13.90 16.40 -15.10
N SER A 66 12.77 15.70 -15.28
CA SER A 66 12.42 15.12 -16.60
C SER A 66 12.11 16.17 -17.65
N ARG A 67 11.56 17.33 -17.24
CA ARG A 67 11.26 18.44 -18.16
C ARG A 67 12.50 19.24 -18.53
N GLU A 68 13.40 19.47 -17.57
CA GLU A 68 14.61 20.27 -17.74
C GLU A 68 15.84 19.54 -17.17
N PRO A 69 16.39 18.54 -17.88
CA PRO A 69 17.52 17.74 -17.38
C PRO A 69 18.77 18.56 -17.03
N ALA A 70 18.98 19.70 -17.70
CA ALA A 70 20.09 20.61 -17.42
C ALA A 70 20.00 21.21 -16.00
N GLN A 71 18.82 21.34 -15.42
CA GLN A 71 18.63 21.83 -14.06
C GLN A 71 18.69 20.73 -12.98
N ALA A 72 18.90 19.48 -13.35
CA ALA A 72 18.92 18.36 -12.42
C ALA A 72 19.85 18.60 -11.21
N PRO A 73 21.11 19.09 -11.34
CA PRO A 73 21.98 19.31 -10.18
C PRO A 73 21.36 20.29 -9.17
N ARG A 74 20.70 21.34 -9.66
CA ARG A 74 20.05 22.37 -8.82
C ARG A 74 18.80 21.79 -8.12
N VAL A 75 17.92 21.12 -8.87
CA VAL A 75 16.69 20.51 -8.33
C VAL A 75 17.06 19.48 -7.27
N ILE A 76 18.00 18.60 -7.55
CA ILE A 76 18.48 17.57 -6.63
C ILE A 76 19.08 18.17 -5.35
N ALA A 77 19.85 19.27 -5.45
CA ALA A 77 20.40 19.95 -4.28
C ALA A 77 19.30 20.55 -3.38
N VAL A 78 18.29 21.22 -3.98
CA VAL A 78 17.13 21.77 -3.25
C VAL A 78 16.33 20.65 -2.59
N VAL A 79 15.99 19.58 -3.34
CA VAL A 79 15.24 18.44 -2.83
C VAL A 79 15.95 17.76 -1.68
N ARG A 80 17.26 17.48 -1.82
CA ARG A 80 18.06 16.85 -0.75
C ARG A 80 18.01 17.66 0.53
N ARG A 81 18.22 18.98 0.46
CA ARG A 81 18.18 19.85 1.64
C ARG A 81 16.79 19.90 2.26
N THR A 82 15.74 20.07 1.44
CA THR A 82 14.36 20.19 1.92
C THR A 82 13.87 18.86 2.51
N ALA A 83 14.10 17.72 1.83
CA ALA A 83 13.72 16.41 2.33
C ALA A 83 14.44 16.07 3.65
N LEU A 84 15.73 16.38 3.76
CA LEU A 84 16.49 16.14 4.97
C LEU A 84 15.97 16.99 6.15
N THR A 85 15.67 18.28 5.93
CA THR A 85 15.09 19.13 6.98
C THR A 85 13.73 18.64 7.41
N LEU A 86 12.85 18.27 6.47
CA LEU A 86 11.52 17.72 6.79
C LEU A 86 11.64 16.39 7.55
N ALA A 87 12.46 15.47 7.07
CA ALA A 87 12.64 14.16 7.70
C ALA A 87 13.19 14.30 9.13
N THR A 88 14.17 15.20 9.34
CA THR A 88 14.71 15.45 10.69
C THR A 88 13.65 16.09 11.59
N ALA A 89 12.90 17.08 11.11
CA ALA A 89 11.84 17.73 11.86
C ALA A 89 10.69 16.74 12.17
N ALA A 90 10.26 15.94 11.20
CA ALA A 90 9.23 14.92 11.39
C ALA A 90 9.69 13.86 12.39
N SER A 91 10.95 13.41 12.32
CA SER A 91 11.52 12.43 13.26
C SER A 91 11.62 13.00 14.67
N ALA A 92 12.04 14.26 14.84
CA ALA A 92 12.09 14.92 16.12
C ALA A 92 10.67 15.10 16.73
N ALA A 93 9.70 15.53 15.88
CA ALA A 93 8.31 15.64 16.31
C ALA A 93 7.71 14.29 16.70
N MET A 94 8.03 13.23 15.96
CA MET A 94 7.59 11.87 16.24
C MET A 94 8.12 11.36 17.57
N VAL A 95 9.42 11.50 17.85
CA VAL A 95 10.02 11.12 19.14
C VAL A 95 9.49 12.02 20.27
N GLY A 96 9.37 13.32 20.03
CA GLY A 96 8.79 14.25 20.99
C GLY A 96 7.35 13.89 21.36
N LEU A 97 6.53 13.53 20.36
CA LEU A 97 5.16 13.06 20.60
C LEU A 97 5.14 11.75 21.41
N ALA A 98 6.02 10.79 21.09
CA ALA A 98 6.11 9.53 21.81
C ALA A 98 6.48 9.75 23.31
N LEU A 99 7.39 10.69 23.59
CA LEU A 99 7.74 11.09 24.96
C LEU A 99 6.56 11.78 25.67
N LEU A 100 5.86 12.69 25.00
CA LEU A 100 4.68 13.39 25.54
C LEU A 100 3.54 12.45 25.88
N LEU A 101 3.37 11.38 25.11
CA LEU A 101 2.36 10.34 25.32
C LEU A 101 2.74 9.36 26.46
N GLY A 102 3.93 9.51 27.06
CA GLY A 102 4.36 8.71 28.19
C GLY A 102 4.71 7.26 27.85
N HIS A 103 5.10 6.97 26.59
CA HIS A 103 5.53 5.63 26.21
C HIS A 103 6.79 5.20 26.97
N ASP A 104 6.93 3.89 27.16
CA ASP A 104 8.12 3.30 27.74
C ASP A 104 9.38 3.57 26.91
N THR A 105 10.54 3.48 27.55
CA THR A 105 11.83 3.77 26.92
C THR A 105 12.12 2.85 25.72
N ALA A 106 11.61 1.62 25.72
CA ALA A 106 11.81 0.66 24.64
C ALA A 106 11.01 1.06 23.39
N ILE A 107 9.75 1.49 23.56
CA ILE A 107 8.92 2.00 22.45
C ILE A 107 9.49 3.31 21.91
N VAL A 108 9.92 4.24 22.80
CA VAL A 108 10.55 5.51 22.37
C VAL A 108 11.84 5.24 21.58
N ALA A 109 12.68 4.32 22.05
CA ALA A 109 13.90 3.93 21.33
C ALA A 109 13.58 3.30 19.97
N ALA A 110 12.58 2.43 19.91
CA ALA A 110 12.11 1.82 18.67
C ALA A 110 11.60 2.87 17.67
N ILE A 111 10.78 3.82 18.12
CA ILE A 111 10.30 4.97 17.33
C ILE A 111 11.50 5.83 16.86
N GLY A 112 12.48 6.07 17.74
CA GLY A 112 13.72 6.80 17.40
C GLY A 112 14.51 6.13 16.26
N LEU A 113 14.65 4.79 16.29
CA LEU A 113 15.26 4.04 15.18
C LEU A 113 14.46 4.17 13.89
N GLY A 114 13.12 4.13 13.97
CA GLY A 114 12.24 4.40 12.82
C GLY A 114 12.43 5.81 12.25
N GLY A 115 12.58 6.80 13.11
CA GLY A 115 12.91 8.18 12.75
C GLY A 115 14.24 8.31 12.03
N LEU A 116 15.28 7.69 12.57
CA LEU A 116 16.60 7.66 11.92
C LEU A 116 16.55 6.98 10.55
N ALA A 117 15.81 5.86 10.43
CA ALA A 117 15.59 5.19 9.15
C ALA A 117 14.87 6.12 8.14
N SER A 118 13.92 6.94 8.60
CA SER A 118 13.23 7.94 7.78
C SER A 118 14.18 9.03 7.28
N VAL A 119 15.08 9.52 8.13
CA VAL A 119 16.12 10.49 7.75
C VAL A 119 17.07 9.91 6.69
N VAL A 120 17.50 8.65 6.87
CA VAL A 120 18.34 7.95 5.88
C VAL A 120 17.58 7.74 4.56
N SER A 121 16.29 7.42 4.62
CA SER A 121 15.43 7.31 3.43
C SER A 121 15.34 8.63 2.68
N ALA A 122 15.28 9.77 3.37
CA ALA A 122 15.33 11.09 2.73
C ALA A 122 16.64 11.36 2.00
N LEU A 123 17.77 10.79 2.47
CA LEU A 123 19.05 10.83 1.76
C LEU A 123 19.06 9.95 0.49
N THR A 124 18.23 8.93 0.43
CA THR A 124 18.08 8.04 -0.73
C THR A 124 17.25 8.67 -1.85
N MET A 125 16.28 9.50 -1.51
CA MET A 125 15.32 10.13 -2.44
C MET A 125 15.97 10.83 -3.64
N PRO A 126 17.02 11.68 -3.51
CA PRO A 126 17.67 12.34 -4.63
C PRO A 126 18.17 11.38 -5.69
N SER A 127 18.78 10.26 -5.28
CA SER A 127 19.28 9.22 -6.19
C SER A 127 18.14 8.53 -6.95
N LEU A 128 17.03 8.22 -6.27
CA LEU A 128 15.86 7.60 -6.90
C LEU A 128 15.16 8.55 -7.87
N VAL A 129 15.07 9.84 -7.52
CA VAL A 129 14.54 10.89 -8.41
C VAL A 129 15.37 10.95 -9.70
N LEU A 130 16.70 10.98 -9.57
CA LEU A 130 17.60 11.03 -10.73
C LEU A 130 17.46 9.80 -11.63
N LEU A 131 17.48 8.59 -11.05
CA LEU A 131 17.30 7.34 -11.79
C LEU A 131 15.95 7.28 -12.50
N THR A 132 14.88 7.75 -11.85
CA THR A 132 13.54 7.75 -12.43
C THR A 132 13.44 8.77 -13.56
N ALA A 133 13.94 9.98 -13.37
CA ALA A 133 13.91 11.03 -14.38
C ALA A 133 14.78 10.72 -15.62
N GLN A 134 15.84 9.92 -15.44
CA GLN A 134 16.70 9.41 -16.52
C GLN A 134 16.19 8.11 -17.15
N GLU A 135 14.98 7.64 -16.78
CA GLU A 135 14.37 6.39 -17.27
C GLU A 135 15.25 5.13 -17.06
N ARG A 136 16.16 5.16 -16.07
CA ARG A 136 17.03 4.00 -15.75
C ARG A 136 16.29 2.96 -14.94
N MET A 137 15.26 2.38 -15.55
CA MET A 137 14.34 1.43 -14.89
C MET A 137 15.05 0.13 -14.49
N ASP A 138 16.09 -0.28 -15.20
CA ASP A 138 16.98 -1.41 -14.86
C ASP A 138 17.62 -1.23 -13.49
N ARG A 139 18.18 -0.04 -13.22
CA ARG A 139 18.82 0.28 -11.94
C ARG A 139 17.81 0.44 -10.80
N LEU A 140 16.64 1.02 -11.09
CA LEU A 140 15.55 1.08 -10.13
C LEU A 140 15.03 -0.31 -9.75
N ALA A 141 14.89 -1.21 -10.73
CA ALA A 141 14.51 -2.59 -10.48
C ALA A 141 15.57 -3.31 -9.64
N LEU A 142 16.85 -3.16 -9.98
CA LEU A 142 17.94 -3.74 -9.21
C LEU A 142 17.94 -3.22 -7.76
N GLN A 143 17.79 -1.89 -7.56
CA GLN A 143 17.70 -1.28 -6.24
C GLN A 143 16.53 -1.86 -5.41
N ARG A 144 15.35 -2.00 -6.02
CA ARG A 144 14.17 -2.55 -5.33
C ARG A 144 14.35 -4.02 -4.95
N VAL A 145 14.84 -4.84 -5.87
CA VAL A 145 15.06 -6.28 -5.63
C VAL A 145 16.13 -6.48 -4.56
N THR A 146 17.26 -5.78 -4.67
CA THR A 146 18.35 -5.84 -3.65
C THR A 146 17.82 -5.42 -2.27
N GLY A 147 17.01 -4.32 -2.21
CA GLY A 147 16.41 -3.86 -0.97
C GLY A 147 15.48 -4.89 -0.34
N ALA A 148 14.65 -5.54 -1.14
CA ALA A 148 13.73 -6.57 -0.66
C ALA A 148 14.48 -7.81 -0.15
N VAL A 149 15.49 -8.28 -0.89
CA VAL A 149 16.31 -9.44 -0.47
C VAL A 149 17.07 -9.12 0.80
N LEU A 150 17.71 -7.96 0.87
CA LEU A 150 18.50 -7.53 2.04
C LEU A 150 17.60 -7.34 3.27
N SER A 151 16.44 -6.69 3.11
CA SER A 151 15.46 -6.54 4.19
C SER A 151 14.98 -7.89 4.70
N SER A 152 14.67 -8.82 3.79
CA SER A 152 14.24 -10.18 4.14
C SER A 152 15.33 -10.94 4.87
N ALA A 153 16.57 -10.88 4.39
CA ALA A 153 17.72 -11.57 5.00
C ALA A 153 18.01 -11.03 6.40
N ILE A 154 18.01 -9.71 6.57
CA ILE A 154 18.25 -9.07 7.88
C ILE A 154 17.10 -9.39 8.84
N THR A 155 15.83 -9.30 8.39
CA THR A 155 14.68 -9.65 9.23
C THR A 155 14.76 -11.11 9.69
N LEU A 156 15.01 -12.05 8.79
CA LEU A 156 15.16 -13.47 9.15
C LEU A 156 16.37 -13.69 10.07
N GLY A 157 17.49 -13.04 9.79
CA GLY A 157 18.70 -13.14 10.63
C GLY A 157 18.43 -12.64 12.06
N VAL A 158 17.73 -11.53 12.21
CA VAL A 158 17.33 -10.98 13.53
C VAL A 158 16.38 -11.96 14.25
N LEU A 159 15.39 -12.52 13.55
CA LEU A 159 14.45 -13.48 14.12
C LEU A 159 15.17 -14.75 14.57
N LEU A 160 16.04 -15.32 13.74
CA LEU A 160 16.82 -16.52 14.05
C LEU A 160 17.78 -16.31 15.22
N ALA A 161 18.27 -15.09 15.42
CA ALA A 161 19.07 -14.70 16.58
C ALA A 161 18.24 -14.43 17.84
N GLY A 162 16.91 -14.61 17.80
CA GLY A 162 16.01 -14.33 18.94
C GLY A 162 15.80 -12.84 19.20
N GLY A 163 16.07 -11.98 18.21
CA GLY A 163 15.92 -10.53 18.34
C GLY A 163 14.45 -10.09 18.37
N GLY A 164 14.14 -9.13 19.26
CA GLY A 164 12.80 -8.51 19.39
C GLY A 164 12.63 -7.28 18.51
N VAL A 165 11.61 -6.47 18.85
CA VAL A 165 11.19 -5.28 18.06
C VAL A 165 12.33 -4.28 17.83
N ILE A 166 13.13 -3.97 18.86
CA ILE A 166 14.24 -3.02 18.74
C ILE A 166 15.28 -3.52 17.74
N ALA A 167 15.62 -4.82 17.78
CA ALA A 167 16.59 -5.41 16.84
C ALA A 167 16.06 -5.40 15.39
N LEU A 168 14.77 -5.62 15.18
CA LEU A 168 14.13 -5.51 13.86
C LEU A 168 14.20 -4.09 13.31
N LEU A 169 13.98 -3.07 14.15
CA LEU A 169 14.07 -1.67 13.71
C LEU A 169 15.52 -1.21 13.50
N ALA A 170 16.46 -1.70 14.31
CA ALA A 170 17.88 -1.49 14.07
C ALA A 170 18.33 -2.14 12.74
N GLY A 171 17.81 -3.35 12.45
CA GLY A 171 17.98 -4.01 11.16
C GLY A 171 17.41 -3.19 10.00
N SER A 172 16.22 -2.61 10.17
CA SER A 172 15.60 -1.72 9.18
C SER A 172 16.44 -0.47 8.92
N LEU A 173 17.01 0.13 9.96
CA LEU A 173 17.95 1.26 9.82
C LEU A 173 19.20 0.84 9.07
N ALA A 174 19.76 -0.33 9.36
CA ALA A 174 20.93 -0.87 8.63
C ALA A 174 20.60 -1.08 7.16
N VAL A 175 19.44 -1.70 6.84
CA VAL A 175 18.95 -1.83 5.44
C VAL A 175 18.84 -0.47 4.77
N SER A 176 18.20 0.51 5.41
CA SER A 176 18.02 1.85 4.86
C SER A 176 19.38 2.51 4.54
N THR A 177 20.35 2.35 5.42
CA THR A 177 21.72 2.88 5.25
C THR A 177 22.44 2.21 4.07
N LEU A 178 22.40 0.88 3.98
CA LEU A 178 23.01 0.15 2.87
C LEU A 178 22.32 0.49 1.54
N MET A 179 21.00 0.64 1.53
CA MET A 179 20.24 1.01 0.34
C MET A 179 20.48 2.46 -0.08
N TRP A 180 20.72 3.37 0.85
CA TRP A 180 21.18 4.71 0.53
C TRP A 180 22.53 4.70 -0.19
N LEU A 181 23.52 3.98 0.35
CA LEU A 181 24.85 3.85 -0.28
C LEU A 181 24.75 3.21 -1.67
N PHE A 182 23.93 2.17 -1.79
CA PHE A 182 23.72 1.47 -3.05
C PHE A 182 22.99 2.35 -4.10
N ALA A 183 21.93 3.06 -3.73
CA ALA A 183 21.23 3.99 -4.61
C ALA A 183 22.15 5.11 -5.10
N ARG A 184 23.03 5.63 -4.21
CA ARG A 184 24.03 6.63 -4.55
C ARG A 184 25.04 6.09 -5.57
N ALA A 185 25.51 4.85 -5.39
CA ALA A 185 26.42 4.20 -6.34
C ALA A 185 25.77 3.98 -7.71
N LEU A 186 24.49 3.56 -7.73
CA LEU A 186 23.74 3.34 -8.98
C LEU A 186 23.45 4.64 -9.74
N ALA A 187 23.11 5.72 -9.03
CA ALA A 187 22.78 7.00 -9.63
C ALA A 187 24.01 7.73 -10.21
N GLY A 188 25.16 7.50 -9.61
CA GLY A 188 26.36 8.27 -9.91
C GLY A 188 26.31 9.70 -9.35
N ALA A 189 27.28 10.53 -9.70
CA ALA A 189 27.31 11.92 -9.29
C ALA A 189 26.34 12.76 -10.13
N ALA A 190 25.49 13.53 -9.47
CA ALA A 190 24.58 14.48 -10.12
C ALA A 190 25.31 15.73 -10.70
N GLY A 191 26.65 15.72 -10.70
CA GLY A 191 27.47 16.89 -11.00
C GLY A 191 27.70 17.78 -9.76
N PRO A 192 28.52 18.82 -9.89
CA PRO A 192 28.77 19.76 -8.81
C PRO A 192 27.48 20.43 -8.40
N ALA A 193 27.13 20.32 -7.11
CA ALA A 193 25.90 20.91 -6.59
C ALA A 193 26.05 22.46 -6.54
N PRO A 194 25.24 23.21 -7.27
CA PRO A 194 25.26 24.66 -7.19
C PRO A 194 24.77 25.12 -5.81
N ALA A 195 25.12 26.35 -5.43
CA ALA A 195 24.58 26.95 -4.21
C ALA A 195 23.04 26.96 -4.26
N VAL A 196 22.43 26.45 -3.20
CA VAL A 196 20.95 26.43 -3.07
C VAL A 196 20.50 27.84 -2.65
N PRO A 197 19.71 28.56 -3.48
CA PRO A 197 19.24 29.88 -3.12
C PRO A 197 18.44 29.86 -1.82
N ALA A 198 18.54 30.95 -1.05
CA ALA A 198 17.70 31.13 0.12
C ALA A 198 16.21 31.10 -0.30
N GLY A 199 15.39 30.38 0.47
CA GLY A 199 13.94 30.25 0.19
C GLY A 199 13.54 29.22 -0.89
N ALA A 200 14.48 28.65 -1.66
CA ALA A 200 14.15 27.68 -2.72
C ALA A 200 13.37 26.46 -2.17
N GLY A 201 13.71 25.99 -0.97
CA GLY A 201 12.98 24.91 -0.29
C GLY A 201 11.53 25.30 0.04
N VAL A 202 11.29 26.54 0.47
CA VAL A 202 9.93 27.02 0.77
C VAL A 202 9.08 27.10 -0.50
N VAL A 203 9.66 27.54 -1.60
CA VAL A 203 8.98 27.55 -2.91
C VAL A 203 8.62 26.14 -3.35
N LEU A 204 9.55 25.20 -3.20
CA LEU A 204 9.30 23.79 -3.52
C LEU A 204 8.18 23.20 -2.63
N LEU A 205 8.22 23.48 -1.32
CA LEU A 205 7.19 23.01 -0.39
C LEU A 205 5.82 23.57 -0.72
N ARG A 206 5.69 24.87 -1.03
CA ARG A 206 4.40 25.47 -1.44
C ARG A 206 3.81 24.76 -2.66
N ARG A 207 4.64 24.40 -3.64
CA ARG A 207 4.21 23.62 -4.81
C ARG A 207 3.83 22.18 -4.46
N ALA A 208 4.43 21.62 -3.41
CA ALA A 208 4.20 20.26 -2.96
C ALA A 208 2.93 20.11 -2.09
N VAL A 209 2.41 21.20 -1.51
CA VAL A 209 1.28 21.17 -0.54
C VAL A 209 0.12 20.25 -0.95
N PRO A 210 -0.44 20.30 -2.19
CA PRO A 210 -1.58 19.45 -2.53
C PRO A 210 -1.24 17.96 -2.45
N PHE A 211 -0.07 17.58 -2.96
CA PHE A 211 0.41 16.20 -2.95
C PHE A 211 0.84 15.76 -1.55
N GLY A 212 1.49 16.65 -0.81
CA GLY A 212 1.90 16.41 0.58
C GLY A 212 0.72 16.15 1.49
N LEU A 213 -0.33 16.98 1.40
CA LEU A 213 -1.56 16.80 2.18
C LEU A 213 -2.31 15.52 1.75
N LEU A 214 -2.33 15.20 0.46
CA LEU A 214 -2.91 13.95 -0.02
C LEU A 214 -2.18 12.73 0.57
N MET A 215 -0.84 12.72 0.53
CA MET A 215 -0.03 11.62 1.06
C MET A 215 -0.11 11.52 2.58
N ALA A 216 -0.09 12.64 3.29
CA ALA A 216 -0.24 12.68 4.74
C ALA A 216 -1.64 12.21 5.17
N GLY A 217 -2.69 12.68 4.47
CA GLY A 217 -4.07 12.24 4.71
C GLY A 217 -4.26 10.75 4.48
N PHE A 218 -3.72 10.23 3.38
CA PHE A 218 -3.72 8.79 3.11
C PHE A 218 -2.95 8.01 4.18
N ALA A 219 -1.76 8.45 4.55
CA ALA A 219 -0.93 7.75 5.51
C ALA A 219 -1.58 7.72 6.91
N LEU A 220 -2.18 8.82 7.31
CA LEU A 220 -2.91 8.89 8.58
C LEU A 220 -4.15 7.98 8.54
N TYR A 221 -4.97 8.10 7.50
CA TYR A 221 -6.13 7.23 7.29
C TYR A 221 -5.77 5.74 7.35
N TYR A 222 -4.64 5.38 6.73
CA TYR A 222 -4.22 3.99 6.56
C TYR A 222 -3.69 3.33 7.85
N ARG A 223 -3.33 4.11 8.88
CA ARG A 223 -2.67 3.56 10.08
C ARG A 223 -3.20 4.10 11.41
N VAL A 224 -4.11 5.07 11.39
CA VAL A 224 -4.64 5.66 12.62
C VAL A 224 -5.40 4.65 13.48
N ASP A 225 -6.08 3.71 12.85
CA ASP A 225 -6.80 2.61 13.48
C ASP A 225 -5.87 1.75 14.37
N MET A 226 -4.68 1.40 13.88
CA MET A 226 -3.69 0.62 14.64
C MET A 226 -3.14 1.40 15.82
N VAL A 227 -2.90 2.72 15.65
CA VAL A 227 -2.44 3.58 16.74
C VAL A 227 -3.51 3.69 17.82
N MET A 228 -4.76 3.89 17.43
CA MET A 228 -5.88 3.99 18.36
C MET A 228 -6.18 2.66 19.06
N LEU A 229 -6.08 1.55 18.34
CA LEU A 229 -6.34 0.22 18.89
C LEU A 229 -5.33 -0.13 20.01
N GLU A 230 -4.06 0.23 19.83
CA GLU A 230 -3.05 0.06 20.88
C GLU A 230 -3.44 0.82 22.16
N TRP A 231 -3.86 2.08 22.02
CA TRP A 231 -4.22 2.91 23.18
C TRP A 231 -5.51 2.47 23.87
N LEU A 232 -6.49 2.01 23.10
CA LEU A 232 -7.81 1.68 23.61
C LEU A 232 -7.94 0.23 24.08
N ALA A 233 -7.15 -0.70 23.53
CA ALA A 233 -7.30 -2.13 23.78
C ALA A 233 -5.97 -2.88 23.99
N GLY A 234 -4.82 -2.22 23.80
CA GLY A 234 -3.49 -2.74 24.08
C GLY A 234 -2.89 -3.65 23.03
N PRO A 235 -1.61 -4.08 23.25
CA PRO A 235 -0.80 -4.73 22.21
C PRO A 235 -1.31 -6.12 21.80
N GLY A 236 -2.00 -6.84 22.67
CA GLY A 236 -2.58 -8.14 22.34
C GLY A 236 -3.68 -8.07 21.30
N GLU A 237 -4.59 -7.10 21.41
CA GLU A 237 -5.65 -6.86 20.42
C GLU A 237 -5.03 -6.35 19.12
N LEU A 238 -4.08 -5.41 19.19
CA LEU A 238 -3.38 -4.92 18.01
C LEU A 238 -2.59 -6.02 17.31
N GLY A 239 -1.97 -6.96 18.05
CA GLY A 239 -1.23 -8.07 17.42
C GLY A 239 -2.13 -8.98 16.60
N ARG A 240 -3.32 -9.34 17.12
CA ARG A 240 -4.32 -10.12 16.36
C ARG A 240 -4.83 -9.34 15.15
N TYR A 241 -5.11 -8.06 15.32
CA TYR A 241 -5.52 -7.17 14.24
C TYR A 241 -4.45 -7.05 13.16
N ALA A 242 -3.20 -6.81 13.54
CA ALA A 242 -2.07 -6.71 12.63
C ALA A 242 -1.82 -8.00 11.84
N ALA A 243 -2.00 -9.18 12.45
CA ALA A 243 -1.94 -10.45 11.75
C ALA A 243 -3.03 -10.56 10.66
N ALA A 244 -4.30 -10.23 11.00
CA ALA A 244 -5.39 -10.20 10.04
C ALA A 244 -5.15 -9.16 8.93
N TYR A 245 -4.62 -7.99 9.29
CA TYR A 245 -4.33 -6.89 8.36
C TYR A 245 -3.28 -7.25 7.29
N ARG A 246 -2.39 -8.24 7.55
CA ARG A 246 -1.44 -8.73 6.54
C ARG A 246 -2.11 -9.22 5.26
N PHE A 247 -3.29 -9.81 5.38
CA PHE A 247 -4.07 -10.22 4.20
C PHE A 247 -4.59 -9.02 3.43
N LEU A 248 -5.02 -7.98 4.14
CA LEU A 248 -5.47 -6.73 3.52
C LEU A 248 -4.30 -6.00 2.83
N ASP A 249 -3.12 -5.93 3.46
CA ASP A 249 -1.90 -5.39 2.86
C ASP A 249 -1.55 -6.11 1.54
N ALA A 250 -1.70 -7.44 1.49
CA ALA A 250 -1.48 -8.22 0.27
C ALA A 250 -2.47 -7.86 -0.85
N ILE A 251 -3.75 -7.63 -0.49
CA ILE A 251 -4.79 -7.21 -1.44
C ILE A 251 -4.53 -5.80 -1.96
N ILE A 252 -4.12 -4.88 -1.10
CA ILE A 252 -3.75 -3.51 -1.49
C ILE A 252 -2.58 -3.55 -2.47
N ALA A 253 -1.57 -4.39 -2.22
CA ALA A 253 -0.45 -4.57 -3.13
C ALA A 253 -0.88 -5.16 -4.49
N LEU A 254 -1.88 -6.05 -4.50
CA LEU A 254 -2.49 -6.58 -5.72
C LEU A 254 -3.26 -5.50 -6.46
N ALA A 255 -4.11 -4.74 -5.78
CA ALA A 255 -4.88 -3.62 -6.35
C ALA A 255 -3.97 -2.56 -6.99
N ALA A 256 -2.88 -2.19 -6.30
CA ALA A 256 -1.88 -1.26 -6.83
C ALA A 256 -1.19 -1.78 -8.09
N SER A 257 -0.96 -3.10 -8.17
CA SER A 257 -0.37 -3.75 -9.35
C SER A 257 -1.29 -3.69 -10.58
N LEU A 258 -2.59 -3.69 -10.38
CA LEU A 258 -3.60 -3.61 -11.45
C LEU A 258 -3.86 -2.16 -11.86
N GLY A 259 -3.85 -1.22 -10.91
CA GLY A 259 -4.09 0.20 -11.17
C GLY A 259 -2.92 0.93 -11.84
N GLY A 260 -1.69 0.55 -11.48
CA GLY A 260 -0.47 1.22 -11.95
C GLY A 260 -0.35 1.32 -13.48
N PRO A 261 -0.56 0.24 -14.25
CA PRO A 261 -0.49 0.29 -15.73
C PRO A 261 -1.57 1.17 -16.38
N LEU A 262 -2.70 1.41 -15.71
CA LEU A 262 -3.77 2.27 -16.22
C LEU A 262 -3.44 3.76 -16.07
N PHE A 263 -2.58 4.12 -15.12
CA PHE A 263 -2.30 5.51 -14.77
C PHE A 263 -1.73 6.35 -15.93
N PRO A 264 -0.71 5.90 -16.70
CA PRO A 264 -0.18 6.70 -17.81
C PRO A 264 -1.23 7.03 -18.87
N ARG A 265 -2.07 6.05 -19.20
CA ARG A 265 -3.13 6.22 -20.18
C ARG A 265 -4.25 7.12 -19.66
N LEU A 266 -4.67 6.95 -18.43
CA LEU A 266 -5.61 7.86 -17.79
C LEU A 266 -5.06 9.29 -17.77
N SER A 267 -3.77 9.46 -17.47
CA SER A 267 -3.12 10.78 -17.43
C SER A 267 -3.08 11.47 -18.81
N SER A 268 -2.96 10.72 -19.89
CA SER A 268 -2.94 11.29 -21.25
C SER A 268 -4.33 11.76 -21.72
N VAL A 269 -5.42 11.14 -21.22
CA VAL A 269 -6.79 11.40 -21.72
C VAL A 269 -7.70 12.09 -20.69
N ALA A 270 -7.35 12.09 -19.41
CA ALA A 270 -8.24 12.58 -18.36
C ALA A 270 -8.66 14.05 -18.52
N VAL A 271 -7.76 14.90 -19.01
CA VAL A 271 -8.02 16.33 -19.25
C VAL A 271 -8.43 16.59 -20.70
N SER A 272 -7.74 15.97 -21.66
CA SER A 272 -7.91 16.25 -23.11
C SER A 272 -9.12 15.54 -23.71
N ALA A 273 -9.47 14.35 -23.22
CA ALA A 273 -10.54 13.51 -23.76
C ALA A 273 -11.36 12.82 -22.64
N PRO A 274 -12.17 13.57 -21.84
CA PRO A 274 -12.88 13.02 -20.68
C PRO A 274 -13.81 11.85 -21.04
N GLY A 275 -14.37 11.82 -22.25
CA GLY A 275 -15.19 10.71 -22.75
C GLY A 275 -14.40 9.41 -22.96
N GLU A 276 -13.12 9.47 -23.29
CA GLU A 276 -12.23 8.30 -23.35
C GLU A 276 -11.83 7.84 -21.94
N ALA A 277 -11.49 8.77 -21.05
CA ALA A 277 -11.23 8.47 -19.65
C ALA A 277 -12.43 7.76 -19.00
N ARG A 278 -13.65 8.23 -19.26
CA ARG A 278 -14.90 7.57 -18.84
C ARG A 278 -14.96 6.12 -19.31
N ARG A 279 -14.74 5.87 -20.64
CA ARG A 279 -14.79 4.50 -21.21
C ARG A 279 -13.74 3.58 -20.57
N LEU A 280 -12.53 4.09 -20.34
CA LEU A 280 -11.47 3.34 -19.66
C LEU A 280 -11.87 2.95 -18.23
N LEU A 281 -12.44 3.87 -17.47
CA LEU A 281 -12.94 3.63 -16.13
C LEU A 281 -14.10 2.64 -16.12
N GLU A 282 -15.08 2.81 -17.03
CA GLU A 282 -16.23 1.91 -17.16
C GLU A 282 -15.84 0.51 -17.65
N ALA A 283 -14.77 0.39 -18.43
CA ALA A 283 -14.22 -0.90 -18.85
C ALA A 283 -13.39 -1.59 -17.76
N GLY A 284 -12.71 -0.80 -16.90
CA GLY A 284 -11.80 -1.33 -15.88
C GLY A 284 -12.50 -1.86 -14.62
N TRP A 285 -13.70 -1.40 -14.31
CA TRP A 285 -14.30 -1.71 -13.01
C TRP A 285 -14.82 -3.14 -12.84
N ARG A 286 -15.38 -3.73 -13.86
CA ARG A 286 -15.92 -5.10 -13.80
C ARG A 286 -14.85 -6.17 -13.64
N PRO A 287 -13.70 -6.09 -14.34
CA PRO A 287 -12.59 -7.01 -14.10
C PRO A 287 -12.06 -6.98 -12.65
N LEU A 288 -12.12 -5.85 -11.97
CA LEU A 288 -11.76 -5.76 -10.56
C LEU A 288 -12.72 -6.52 -9.65
N LEU A 289 -14.03 -6.54 -10.00
CA LEU A 289 -15.01 -7.40 -9.33
C LEU A 289 -14.75 -8.88 -9.58
N ALA A 290 -14.30 -9.25 -10.78
CA ALA A 290 -13.96 -10.63 -11.11
C ALA A 290 -12.85 -11.20 -10.20
N LEU A 291 -11.98 -10.37 -9.69
CA LEU A 291 -10.94 -10.76 -8.71
C LEU A 291 -11.40 -10.54 -7.27
N GLY A 292 -11.96 -9.38 -6.99
CA GLY A 292 -12.29 -8.98 -5.63
C GLY A 292 -13.41 -9.81 -5.00
N LEU A 293 -14.43 -10.16 -5.77
CA LEU A 293 -15.59 -10.88 -5.25
C LEU A 293 -15.25 -12.31 -4.77
N PRO A 294 -14.65 -13.21 -5.60
CA PRO A 294 -14.28 -14.55 -5.16
C PRO A 294 -13.22 -14.52 -4.06
N LEU A 295 -12.29 -13.56 -4.09
CA LEU A 295 -11.27 -13.37 -3.07
C LEU A 295 -11.91 -13.01 -1.72
N THR A 296 -12.84 -12.05 -1.70
CA THR A 296 -13.55 -11.66 -0.48
C THR A 296 -14.36 -12.81 0.08
N VAL A 297 -15.22 -13.42 -0.74
CA VAL A 297 -16.12 -14.50 -0.30
C VAL A 297 -15.33 -15.75 0.08
N GLY A 298 -14.32 -16.13 -0.71
CA GLY A 298 -13.44 -17.25 -0.42
C GLY A 298 -12.69 -17.07 0.91
N THR A 299 -12.10 -15.89 1.12
CA THR A 299 -11.35 -15.62 2.37
C THR A 299 -12.27 -15.64 3.59
N VAL A 300 -13.50 -15.12 3.52
CA VAL A 300 -14.46 -15.20 4.64
C VAL A 300 -14.68 -16.64 5.09
N LEU A 301 -14.80 -17.58 4.14
CA LEU A 301 -15.05 -18.98 4.44
C LEU A 301 -13.84 -19.69 5.03
N VAL A 302 -12.64 -19.45 4.49
CA VAL A 302 -11.41 -20.16 4.90
C VAL A 302 -10.53 -19.35 5.87
N ALA A 303 -11.03 -18.24 6.43
CA ALA A 303 -10.25 -17.36 7.31
C ALA A 303 -9.63 -18.08 8.50
N GLY A 304 -10.37 -19.00 9.12
CA GLY A 304 -9.86 -19.81 10.24
C GLY A 304 -8.68 -20.67 9.85
N ASP A 305 -8.83 -21.40 8.73
CA ASP A 305 -7.78 -22.30 8.22
C ASP A 305 -6.56 -21.54 7.74
N LEU A 306 -6.77 -20.40 7.07
CA LEU A 306 -5.67 -19.55 6.62
C LEU A 306 -4.86 -19.01 7.79
N VAL A 307 -5.52 -18.51 8.83
CA VAL A 307 -4.87 -18.00 10.03
C VAL A 307 -4.12 -19.14 10.75
N ALA A 308 -4.76 -20.29 10.94
CA ALA A 308 -4.16 -21.43 11.59
C ALA A 308 -2.94 -21.98 10.80
N LEU A 309 -3.08 -22.09 9.47
CA LEU A 309 -2.02 -22.56 8.58
C LEU A 309 -0.83 -21.60 8.55
N LEU A 310 -1.08 -20.30 8.43
CA LEU A 310 -0.01 -19.32 8.23
C LEU A 310 0.59 -18.84 9.56
N PHE A 311 -0.22 -18.62 10.58
CA PHE A 311 0.23 -17.96 11.82
C PHE A 311 0.22 -18.89 13.05
N GLY A 312 -0.52 -20.01 12.97
CA GLY A 312 -0.63 -20.95 14.07
C GLY A 312 -1.80 -20.65 15.02
N PRO A 313 -2.03 -21.55 16.01
CA PRO A 313 -3.19 -21.50 16.89
C PRO A 313 -3.23 -20.28 17.81
N GLU A 314 -2.07 -19.73 18.17
CA GLU A 314 -1.96 -18.51 19.00
C GLU A 314 -2.71 -17.32 18.38
N PHE A 315 -2.78 -17.28 17.06
CA PHE A 315 -3.46 -16.23 16.31
C PHE A 315 -4.91 -16.58 15.94
N ALA A 316 -5.53 -17.59 16.51
CA ALA A 316 -6.91 -17.98 16.20
C ALA A 316 -7.90 -16.81 16.31
N GLY A 317 -7.70 -15.89 17.26
CA GLY A 317 -8.48 -14.66 17.41
C GLY A 317 -8.36 -13.67 16.23
N ALA A 318 -7.39 -13.82 15.32
CA ALA A 318 -7.29 -13.02 14.11
C ALA A 318 -8.28 -13.48 13.00
N ALA A 319 -8.80 -14.69 13.06
CA ALA A 319 -9.70 -15.22 12.03
C ALA A 319 -11.03 -14.44 11.92
N PRO A 320 -11.77 -14.13 13.01
CA PRO A 320 -12.95 -13.27 12.91
C PRO A 320 -12.61 -11.85 12.45
N LEU A 321 -11.45 -11.31 12.81
CA LEU A 321 -10.99 -10.00 12.34
C LEU A 321 -10.72 -10.01 10.84
N LEU A 322 -10.11 -11.09 10.33
CA LEU A 322 -9.90 -11.28 8.89
C LEU A 322 -11.23 -11.34 8.14
N ARG A 323 -12.24 -12.06 8.66
CA ARG A 323 -13.59 -12.09 8.05
C ARG A 323 -14.22 -10.72 7.94
N LEU A 324 -14.03 -9.86 8.93
CA LEU A 324 -14.51 -8.47 8.88
C LEU A 324 -13.69 -7.64 7.90
N LEU A 325 -12.38 -7.57 8.07
CA LEU A 325 -11.49 -6.71 7.28
C LEU A 325 -11.56 -7.00 5.78
N ILE A 326 -11.71 -8.27 5.40
CA ILE A 326 -11.76 -8.64 3.99
C ILE A 326 -12.97 -8.08 3.24
N LEU A 327 -14.05 -7.69 3.94
CA LEU A 327 -15.17 -7.00 3.35
C LEU A 327 -14.83 -5.61 2.82
N GLY A 328 -13.71 -5.05 3.28
CA GLY A 328 -13.11 -3.83 2.74
C GLY A 328 -12.27 -4.05 1.47
N ALA A 329 -11.99 -5.30 1.08
CA ALA A 329 -11.16 -5.59 -0.09
C ALA A 329 -11.81 -5.13 -1.41
N LEU A 330 -13.12 -5.33 -1.56
CA LEU A 330 -13.84 -4.89 -2.76
C LEU A 330 -13.73 -3.39 -3.00
N PRO A 331 -14.07 -2.51 -2.04
CA PRO A 331 -13.89 -1.08 -2.23
C PRO A 331 -12.43 -0.68 -2.49
N LEU A 332 -11.45 -1.34 -1.86
CA LEU A 332 -10.03 -1.03 -2.04
C LEU A 332 -9.54 -1.16 -3.49
N PHE A 333 -9.96 -2.20 -4.22
CA PHE A 333 -9.62 -2.34 -5.64
C PHE A 333 -10.07 -1.14 -6.47
N TRP A 334 -11.27 -0.64 -6.17
CA TRP A 334 -11.90 0.46 -6.90
C TRP A 334 -11.33 1.81 -6.55
N VAL A 335 -11.22 2.10 -5.26
CA VAL A 335 -10.67 3.34 -4.74
C VAL A 335 -9.24 3.56 -5.27
N ASN A 336 -8.45 2.48 -5.37
CA ASN A 336 -7.09 2.58 -5.92
C ASN A 336 -7.08 3.08 -7.37
N VAL A 337 -7.86 2.48 -8.27
CA VAL A 337 -7.93 2.90 -9.69
C VAL A 337 -8.54 4.29 -9.81
N ALA A 338 -9.58 4.56 -9.03
CA ALA A 338 -10.27 5.84 -9.03
C ALA A 338 -9.37 6.99 -8.57
N ASN A 339 -8.53 6.78 -7.56
CA ASN A 339 -7.55 7.77 -7.11
C ASN A 339 -6.57 8.15 -8.23
N HIS A 340 -6.07 7.16 -8.98
CA HIS A 340 -5.21 7.42 -10.12
C HIS A 340 -5.91 8.29 -11.18
N ALA A 341 -7.18 8.00 -11.49
CA ALA A 341 -7.96 8.78 -12.44
C ALA A 341 -8.21 10.22 -11.97
N LEU A 342 -8.52 10.41 -10.70
CA LEU A 342 -8.77 11.73 -10.13
C LEU A 342 -7.50 12.57 -10.05
N ILE A 343 -6.36 11.96 -9.70
CA ILE A 343 -5.05 12.63 -9.73
C ILE A 343 -4.70 13.02 -11.18
N ALA A 344 -4.91 12.13 -12.13
CA ALA A 344 -4.70 12.39 -13.57
C ALA A 344 -5.60 13.51 -14.09
N GLY A 345 -6.82 13.63 -13.57
CA GLY A 345 -7.79 14.68 -13.89
C GLY A 345 -7.63 15.98 -13.09
N ASP A 346 -6.49 16.16 -12.40
CA ASP A 346 -6.19 17.33 -11.56
C ASP A 346 -7.21 17.59 -10.43
N ARG A 347 -7.79 16.51 -9.88
CA ARG A 347 -8.78 16.54 -8.80
C ARG A 347 -8.17 16.17 -7.44
N VAL A 348 -6.97 16.67 -7.13
CA VAL A 348 -6.23 16.33 -5.90
C VAL A 348 -6.92 16.89 -4.65
N TRP A 349 -7.40 18.14 -4.66
CA TRP A 349 -8.04 18.75 -3.49
C TRP A 349 -9.29 18.04 -3.00
N PRO A 350 -10.22 17.61 -3.88
CA PRO A 350 -11.35 16.79 -3.44
C PRO A 350 -10.90 15.47 -2.77
N LEU A 351 -9.82 14.83 -3.24
CA LEU A 351 -9.26 13.64 -2.59
C LEU A 351 -8.72 13.93 -1.20
N VAL A 352 -8.03 15.07 -1.00
CA VAL A 352 -7.59 15.52 0.32
C VAL A 352 -8.80 15.62 1.27
N GLY A 353 -9.91 16.21 0.82
CA GLY A 353 -11.15 16.29 1.59
C GLY A 353 -11.74 14.93 1.94
N ILE A 354 -11.72 13.98 0.99
CA ILE A 354 -12.20 12.60 1.23
C ILE A 354 -11.34 11.93 2.30
N TYR A 355 -10.01 11.99 2.22
CA TYR A 355 -9.16 11.38 3.23
C TYR A 355 -9.27 12.04 4.59
N ALA A 356 -9.41 13.38 4.65
CA ALA A 356 -9.66 14.07 5.91
C ALA A 356 -10.96 13.61 6.58
N LEU A 357 -12.04 13.48 5.81
CA LEU A 357 -13.31 12.94 6.31
C LEU A 357 -13.17 11.47 6.75
N SER A 358 -12.42 10.66 5.99
CA SER A 358 -12.21 9.26 6.33
C SER A 358 -11.40 9.09 7.61
N VAL A 359 -10.37 9.92 7.84
CA VAL A 359 -9.65 9.97 9.12
C VAL A 359 -10.62 10.30 10.25
N LEU A 360 -11.45 11.33 10.10
CA LEU A 360 -12.42 11.72 11.12
C LEU A 360 -13.39 10.58 11.44
N VAL A 361 -13.99 9.96 10.43
CA VAL A 361 -14.93 8.84 10.59
C VAL A 361 -14.24 7.63 11.21
N ASN A 362 -13.00 7.34 10.84
CA ASN A 362 -12.21 6.25 11.41
C ASN A 362 -11.92 6.52 12.89
N VAL A 363 -11.45 7.72 13.24
CA VAL A 363 -11.18 8.10 14.63
C VAL A 363 -12.44 8.01 15.48
N VAL A 364 -13.55 8.60 15.03
CA VAL A 364 -14.84 8.54 15.75
C VAL A 364 -15.32 7.09 15.88
N GLY A 365 -15.22 6.29 14.81
CA GLY A 365 -15.57 4.88 14.83
C GLY A 365 -14.74 4.07 15.83
N ASN A 366 -13.41 4.29 15.87
CA ASN A 366 -12.55 3.60 16.84
C ASN A 366 -12.87 4.01 18.28
N VAL A 367 -13.04 5.32 18.57
CA VAL A 367 -13.43 5.78 19.91
C VAL A 367 -14.75 5.17 20.36
N ALA A 368 -15.72 5.06 19.45
CA ALA A 368 -17.05 4.53 19.76
C ALA A 368 -17.07 2.99 19.89
N LEU A 369 -16.34 2.27 19.01
CA LEU A 369 -16.53 0.82 18.89
C LEU A 369 -15.45 0.00 19.63
N VAL A 370 -14.19 0.48 19.67
CA VAL A 370 -13.08 -0.29 20.29
C VAL A 370 -13.29 -0.55 21.78
N PRO A 371 -13.80 0.38 22.62
CA PRO A 371 -14.06 0.09 24.03
C PRO A 371 -15.05 -1.05 24.26
N HIS A 372 -15.94 -1.31 23.32
CA HIS A 372 -16.98 -2.35 23.44
C HIS A 372 -16.61 -3.65 22.72
N TRP A 373 -15.91 -3.57 21.59
CA TRP A 373 -15.67 -4.72 20.70
C TRP A 373 -14.18 -4.98 20.43
N GLY A 374 -13.26 -4.26 21.10
CA GLY A 374 -11.81 -4.44 20.91
C GLY A 374 -11.41 -4.29 19.43
N ALA A 375 -10.54 -5.18 18.96
CA ALA A 375 -10.07 -5.19 17.58
C ALA A 375 -11.19 -5.37 16.53
N ALA A 376 -12.31 -6.02 16.88
CA ALA A 376 -13.47 -6.13 15.99
C ALA A 376 -14.11 -4.77 15.74
N GLY A 377 -14.16 -3.91 16.76
CA GLY A 377 -14.63 -2.52 16.63
C GLY A 377 -13.80 -1.73 15.63
N SER A 378 -12.46 -1.84 15.71
CA SER A 378 -11.54 -1.23 14.75
C SER A 378 -11.73 -1.77 13.33
N ALA A 379 -11.90 -3.10 13.19
CA ALA A 379 -12.16 -3.73 11.89
C ALA A 379 -13.46 -3.21 11.24
N VAL A 380 -14.54 -3.07 12.01
CA VAL A 380 -15.82 -2.50 11.54
C VAL A 380 -15.62 -1.06 11.11
N ALA A 381 -14.95 -0.22 11.92
CA ALA A 381 -14.68 1.17 11.58
C ALA A 381 -13.90 1.29 10.26
N THR A 382 -12.87 0.46 10.07
CA THR A 382 -12.08 0.41 8.83
C THR A 382 -12.92 0.02 7.63
N VAL A 383 -13.74 -1.03 7.73
CA VAL A 383 -14.62 -1.48 6.63
C VAL A 383 -15.65 -0.39 6.27
N VAL A 384 -16.26 0.25 7.27
CA VAL A 384 -17.19 1.37 7.03
C VAL A 384 -16.49 2.51 6.29
N CYS A 385 -15.26 2.84 6.68
CA CYS A 385 -14.46 3.87 5.99
C CYS A 385 -14.14 3.48 4.54
N GLU A 386 -13.81 2.22 4.25
CA GLU A 386 -13.54 1.78 2.88
C GLU A 386 -14.77 1.91 1.97
N TRP A 387 -15.95 1.53 2.47
CA TRP A 387 -17.20 1.71 1.72
C TRP A 387 -17.59 3.16 1.57
N LEU A 388 -17.35 4.00 2.59
CA LEU A 388 -17.54 5.44 2.50
C LEU A 388 -16.60 6.07 1.45
N ASN A 389 -15.31 5.69 1.45
CA ASN A 389 -14.35 6.12 0.45
C ASN A 389 -14.82 5.76 -0.96
N LEU A 390 -15.24 4.52 -1.18
CA LEU A 390 -15.80 4.08 -2.45
C LEU A 390 -16.97 4.95 -2.87
N PHE A 391 -17.94 5.18 -1.98
CA PHE A 391 -19.09 6.00 -2.27
C PHE A 391 -18.71 7.42 -2.70
N LEU A 392 -17.83 8.08 -1.94
CA LEU A 392 -17.40 9.46 -2.19
C LEU A 392 -16.60 9.57 -3.49
N VAL A 393 -15.68 8.63 -3.73
CA VAL A 393 -14.84 8.60 -4.92
C VAL A 393 -15.67 8.32 -6.18
N VAL A 394 -16.63 7.40 -6.13
CA VAL A 394 -17.56 7.14 -7.25
C VAL A 394 -18.42 8.36 -7.54
N ARG A 395 -18.92 9.05 -6.49
CA ARG A 395 -19.67 10.30 -6.65
C ARG A 395 -18.81 11.37 -7.34
N LEU A 396 -17.54 11.47 -6.96
CA LEU A 396 -16.59 12.42 -7.54
C LEU A 396 -16.28 12.07 -9.00
N LEU A 397 -16.08 10.79 -9.33
CA LEU A 397 -15.86 10.33 -10.71
C LEU A 397 -17.09 10.57 -11.62
N ARG A 398 -18.29 10.39 -11.07
CA ARG A 398 -19.53 10.74 -11.80
C ARG A 398 -19.57 12.21 -12.15
N GLY A 399 -19.23 13.09 -11.22
CA GLY A 399 -19.17 14.54 -11.47
C GLY A 399 -18.06 14.97 -12.41
N ALA A 400 -16.88 14.32 -12.33
CA ALA A 400 -15.69 14.71 -13.10
C ALA A 400 -15.69 14.17 -14.54
N PHE A 401 -16.12 12.92 -14.74
CA PHE A 401 -16.01 12.19 -16.01
C PHE A 401 -17.35 11.71 -16.57
N GLY A 402 -18.47 11.94 -15.86
CA GLY A 402 -19.78 11.39 -16.23
C GLY A 402 -19.85 9.86 -16.15
N MET A 403 -18.98 9.24 -15.35
CA MET A 403 -18.90 7.79 -15.23
C MET A 403 -20.22 7.19 -14.70
N THR A 404 -20.66 6.10 -15.32
CA THR A 404 -21.83 5.33 -14.89
C THR A 404 -21.41 3.93 -14.43
N VAL A 405 -21.87 3.55 -13.23
CA VAL A 405 -21.69 2.17 -12.75
C VAL A 405 -22.93 1.36 -13.18
N THR A 406 -22.74 0.44 -14.11
CA THR A 406 -23.83 -0.38 -14.61
C THR A 406 -23.72 -1.80 -14.03
N ALA A 407 -24.86 -2.36 -13.59
CA ALA A 407 -24.92 -3.74 -13.10
C ALA A 407 -24.92 -4.81 -14.20
N ALA A 408 -24.87 -4.39 -15.49
CA ALA A 408 -24.87 -5.31 -16.61
C ALA A 408 -23.70 -6.29 -16.57
N GLY A 409 -23.99 -7.59 -16.62
CA GLY A 409 -22.97 -8.65 -16.55
C GLY A 409 -22.51 -9.04 -15.15
N LEU A 410 -22.91 -8.33 -14.10
CA LEU A 410 -22.55 -8.63 -12.70
C LEU A 410 -22.98 -10.05 -12.29
N TRP A 411 -24.11 -10.53 -12.80
CA TRP A 411 -24.63 -11.86 -12.53
C TRP A 411 -23.62 -12.99 -12.86
N ARG A 412 -22.75 -12.80 -13.87
CA ARG A 412 -21.72 -13.78 -14.23
C ARG A 412 -20.71 -13.99 -13.11
N TYR A 413 -20.25 -12.90 -12.50
CA TYR A 413 -19.31 -12.93 -11.37
C TYR A 413 -19.96 -13.51 -10.13
N LEU A 414 -21.24 -13.17 -9.87
CA LEU A 414 -22.03 -13.72 -8.77
C LEU A 414 -22.26 -15.23 -8.96
N ALA A 415 -22.66 -15.66 -10.15
CA ALA A 415 -22.88 -17.07 -10.47
C ALA A 415 -21.59 -17.88 -10.37
N ALA A 416 -20.47 -17.35 -10.91
CA ALA A 416 -19.18 -18.02 -10.81
C ALA A 416 -18.69 -18.11 -9.36
N THR A 417 -18.87 -17.05 -8.56
CA THR A 417 -18.55 -17.07 -7.12
C THR A 417 -19.46 -18.06 -6.38
N GLY A 418 -20.76 -18.11 -6.73
CA GLY A 418 -21.70 -19.10 -6.17
C GLY A 418 -21.28 -20.54 -6.49
N ALA A 419 -20.82 -20.82 -7.71
CA ALA A 419 -20.35 -22.14 -8.12
C ALA A 419 -19.04 -22.57 -7.41
N MET A 420 -18.22 -21.60 -7.00
CA MET A 420 -17.00 -21.85 -6.22
C MET A 420 -17.30 -22.38 -4.81
N LEU A 421 -18.42 -21.95 -4.20
CA LEU A 421 -18.73 -22.24 -2.79
C LEU A 421 -18.83 -23.74 -2.47
N PRO A 422 -19.66 -24.54 -3.18
CA PRO A 422 -19.75 -25.98 -2.89
C PRO A 422 -18.41 -26.68 -3.10
N VAL A 423 -17.62 -26.27 -4.10
CA VAL A 423 -16.30 -26.85 -4.34
C VAL A 423 -15.36 -26.56 -3.18
N LEU A 424 -15.35 -25.34 -2.67
CA LEU A 424 -14.54 -24.93 -1.53
C LEU A 424 -14.91 -25.74 -0.27
N LEU A 425 -16.21 -25.91 0.00
CA LEU A 425 -16.69 -26.65 1.15
C LEU A 425 -16.42 -28.15 1.06
N LEU A 426 -16.70 -28.77 -0.11
CA LEU A 426 -16.48 -30.19 -0.32
C LEU A 426 -14.98 -30.59 -0.35
N ALA A 427 -14.16 -29.73 -0.95
CA ALA A 427 -12.72 -29.97 -1.02
C ALA A 427 -11.98 -29.65 0.27
N HIS A 428 -12.64 -29.07 1.27
CA HIS A 428 -12.02 -28.70 2.55
C HIS A 428 -11.33 -29.89 3.26
N ALA A 429 -11.92 -31.08 3.16
CA ALA A 429 -11.34 -32.32 3.69
C ALA A 429 -9.97 -32.71 3.08
N LEU A 430 -9.65 -32.19 1.88
CA LEU A 430 -8.36 -32.38 1.19
C LEU A 430 -7.28 -31.39 1.64
N GLY A 431 -7.62 -30.49 2.55
CA GLY A 431 -6.78 -29.40 3.04
C GLY A 431 -7.07 -28.08 2.36
N VAL A 432 -6.90 -26.98 3.11
CA VAL A 432 -7.31 -25.62 2.70
C VAL A 432 -6.67 -25.15 1.39
N LEU A 433 -5.38 -25.44 1.16
CA LEU A 433 -4.70 -25.02 -0.08
C LEU A 433 -5.26 -25.72 -1.32
N VAL A 434 -5.56 -27.02 -1.21
CA VAL A 434 -6.18 -27.80 -2.28
C VAL A 434 -7.60 -27.30 -2.54
N ALA A 435 -8.37 -27.03 -1.48
CA ALA A 435 -9.72 -26.47 -1.56
C ALA A 435 -9.73 -25.11 -2.28
N ILE A 436 -8.82 -24.21 -1.93
CA ILE A 436 -8.66 -22.91 -2.59
C ILE A 436 -8.32 -23.09 -4.07
N ALA A 437 -7.38 -23.97 -4.42
CA ALA A 437 -6.98 -24.21 -5.81
C ALA A 437 -8.15 -24.76 -6.66
N LEU A 438 -8.88 -25.74 -6.13
CA LEU A 438 -10.05 -26.32 -6.81
C LEU A 438 -11.19 -25.30 -6.93
N ALA A 439 -11.45 -24.52 -5.89
CA ALA A 439 -12.46 -23.47 -5.90
C ALA A 439 -12.12 -22.35 -6.91
N ALA A 440 -10.86 -21.92 -6.97
CA ALA A 440 -10.38 -20.95 -7.96
C ALA A 440 -10.52 -21.49 -9.40
N THR A 441 -10.23 -22.78 -9.59
CA THR A 441 -10.43 -23.45 -10.88
C THR A 441 -11.91 -23.50 -11.26
N ALA A 442 -12.78 -23.89 -10.33
CA ALA A 442 -14.23 -23.92 -10.55
C ALA A 442 -14.77 -22.52 -10.90
N TYR A 443 -14.30 -21.50 -10.19
CA TYR A 443 -14.62 -20.11 -10.51
C TYR A 443 -14.23 -19.74 -11.94
N ALA A 444 -12.97 -20.00 -12.32
CA ALA A 444 -12.44 -19.66 -13.64
C ALA A 444 -13.17 -20.42 -14.76
N VAL A 445 -13.44 -21.72 -14.59
CA VAL A 445 -14.18 -22.56 -15.55
C VAL A 445 -15.62 -22.05 -15.71
N THR A 446 -16.29 -21.77 -14.60
CA THR A 446 -17.68 -21.23 -14.63
C THR A 446 -17.71 -19.88 -15.32
N LEU A 447 -16.78 -18.99 -15.00
CA LEU A 447 -16.70 -17.68 -15.63
C LEU A 447 -16.44 -17.77 -17.14
N TRP A 448 -15.59 -18.71 -17.54
CA TRP A 448 -15.33 -19.02 -18.95
C TRP A 448 -16.58 -19.57 -19.65
N ALA A 449 -17.26 -20.53 -19.04
CA ALA A 449 -18.50 -21.14 -19.57
C ALA A 449 -19.63 -20.11 -19.71
N LEU A 450 -19.72 -19.13 -18.81
CA LEU A 450 -20.66 -18.02 -18.91
C LEU A 450 -20.29 -16.97 -19.96
N GLY A 451 -19.28 -17.24 -20.77
CA GLY A 451 -18.90 -16.42 -21.93
C GLY A 451 -18.10 -15.17 -21.58
N TYR A 452 -17.39 -15.16 -20.43
CA TYR A 452 -16.55 -14.02 -20.04
C TYR A 452 -15.52 -13.67 -21.13
N THR A 453 -14.86 -14.65 -21.74
CA THR A 453 -13.85 -14.46 -22.78
C THR A 453 -14.37 -13.78 -24.05
N ARG A 454 -15.68 -13.84 -24.29
CA ARG A 454 -16.39 -13.17 -25.38
C ARG A 454 -17.01 -11.84 -24.95
N SER A 455 -16.90 -11.49 -23.68
CA SER A 455 -17.50 -10.27 -23.13
C SER A 455 -16.68 -9.03 -23.53
N ALA A 456 -17.34 -7.89 -23.54
CA ALA A 456 -16.69 -6.60 -23.71
C ALA A 456 -15.63 -6.34 -22.62
N ASP A 457 -15.85 -6.89 -21.43
CA ASP A 457 -14.97 -6.75 -20.27
C ASP A 457 -13.62 -7.44 -20.51
N HIS A 458 -13.64 -8.69 -21.00
CA HIS A 458 -12.41 -9.42 -21.37
C HIS A 458 -11.65 -8.76 -22.51
N LEU A 459 -12.37 -8.32 -23.54
CA LEU A 459 -11.78 -7.62 -24.68
C LEU A 459 -11.15 -6.29 -24.25
N ALA A 460 -11.76 -5.59 -23.30
CA ALA A 460 -11.20 -4.37 -22.72
C ALA A 460 -9.89 -4.66 -21.95
N VAL A 461 -9.87 -5.68 -21.09
CA VAL A 461 -8.65 -6.11 -20.38
C VAL A 461 -7.55 -6.51 -21.37
N LYS A 462 -7.89 -7.32 -22.38
CA LYS A 462 -6.92 -7.76 -23.39
C LYS A 462 -6.33 -6.57 -24.17
N ARG A 463 -7.14 -5.56 -24.50
CA ARG A 463 -6.66 -4.33 -25.14
C ARG A 463 -5.77 -3.51 -24.22
N LEU A 464 -6.07 -3.47 -22.92
CA LEU A 464 -5.27 -2.77 -21.93
C LEU A 464 -3.90 -3.43 -21.68
N LEU A 465 -3.84 -4.77 -21.77
CA LEU A 465 -2.60 -5.54 -21.57
C LEU A 465 -1.75 -5.68 -22.85
N ALA A 466 -2.34 -5.47 -24.04
CA ALA A 466 -1.66 -5.60 -25.33
C ALA A 466 -0.97 -4.31 -25.81
N GLN A 467 -1.13 -3.21 -25.10
CA GLN A 467 -0.57 -1.89 -25.34
C GLN A 467 0.47 -1.54 -24.27
#